data_92271a6fcc949f441039a2e67b001ca0
#
_entry.id   92271a6fcc949f441039a2e67b001ca0
#
_cell.length_a   1.000
_cell.length_b   1.000
_cell.length_c   1.000
_cell.angle_alpha   90.00
_cell.angle_beta   90.00
_cell.angle_gamma   90.00
#
_symmetry.space_group_name_H-M   'P 1'
#
loop_
_entity.id
_entity.type
_entity.pdbx_description
1 polymer ?
#
loop_
_entity_poly.entity_id
_entity_poly.type
_entity_poly.pdbx_seq_one_letter_code
_entity_poly.pdbx_strand_id
1 'polypeptide(L)'
;MVTGASSGFGRGVAERLGGLRANVVLAARRAELLNEVAARVNALGGTALVVPTDVARVEDMQRLAAATVARFGRIDVWINNAAVGGIGRFDTIPLEDHARIVDVNVKGVMYGSHIALRQFKAQGGGTLVNIGSVESEVPLAYHASYASTKAATLSLGRALNEELRLAGLQDRIRVTTVMPWAADTPFFANAANYSGHRPRMLAMDDPAKVVEVIVRASLYPREEVPAGWKARGAVWSHRIAPDLTERISANIAHAEQFEKAPPMPPTSGSVHQPNPAASGIDGGVRALMRQEDEARKAGKP
;
A
#
# COMPACT_ATOMS: atom_id res chain seq x y z
N MET A 1 8.14 6.91 -10.48
CA MET A 1 7.71 7.69 -9.29
C MET A 1 7.01 6.79 -8.30
N VAL A 2 7.29 6.89 -6.99
CA VAL A 2 6.72 6.03 -5.95
C VAL A 2 6.24 6.91 -4.79
N THR A 3 4.95 6.84 -4.45
CA THR A 3 4.42 7.47 -3.23
C THR A 3 4.51 6.51 -2.04
N GLY A 4 4.65 7.05 -0.81
CA GLY A 4 4.90 6.22 0.37
C GLY A 4 6.27 5.54 0.36
N ALA A 5 7.28 6.16 -0.29
CA ALA A 5 8.60 5.57 -0.53
C ALA A 5 9.51 5.50 0.71
N SER A 6 9.09 6.01 1.86
CA SER A 6 9.94 6.08 3.06
C SER A 6 10.03 4.76 3.86
N SER A 7 9.15 3.78 3.60
CA SER A 7 9.14 2.47 4.30
C SER A 7 8.33 1.42 3.53
N GLY A 8 8.36 0.18 4.00
CA GLY A 8 7.56 -0.93 3.49
C GLY A 8 7.75 -1.18 1.99
N PHE A 9 6.65 -1.46 1.30
CA PHE A 9 6.68 -1.73 -0.14
C PHE A 9 7.26 -0.58 -0.94
N GLY A 10 6.90 0.68 -0.62
CA GLY A 10 7.39 1.85 -1.36
C GLY A 10 8.91 1.97 -1.31
N ARG A 11 9.53 1.76 -0.15
CA ARG A 11 11.00 1.70 0.00
C ARG A 11 11.58 0.54 -0.81
N GLY A 12 11.04 -0.66 -0.64
CA GLY A 12 11.53 -1.85 -1.35
C GLY A 12 11.45 -1.72 -2.87
N VAL A 13 10.33 -1.18 -3.39
CA VAL A 13 10.15 -0.90 -4.82
C VAL A 13 11.16 0.13 -5.31
N ALA A 14 11.38 1.21 -4.55
CA ALA A 14 12.34 2.25 -4.90
C ALA A 14 13.78 1.68 -4.98
N GLU A 15 14.20 0.92 -3.97
CA GLU A 15 15.51 0.28 -3.94
C GLU A 15 15.67 -0.74 -5.09
N ARG A 16 14.63 -1.53 -5.36
CA ARG A 16 14.65 -2.52 -6.46
C ARG A 16 14.73 -1.86 -7.83
N LEU A 17 14.00 -0.75 -8.05
CA LEU A 17 14.10 0.05 -9.28
C LEU A 17 15.48 0.71 -9.40
N GLY A 18 16.07 1.16 -8.29
CA GLY A 18 17.45 1.64 -8.26
C GLY A 18 18.46 0.60 -8.77
N GLY A 19 18.30 -0.66 -8.34
CA GLY A 19 19.11 -1.78 -8.84
C GLY A 19 18.90 -2.09 -10.33
N LEU A 20 17.80 -1.64 -10.91
CA LEU A 20 17.55 -1.66 -12.37
C LEU A 20 18.05 -0.40 -13.08
N ARG A 21 18.81 0.45 -12.39
CA ARG A 21 19.36 1.73 -12.88
C ARG A 21 18.28 2.72 -13.36
N ALA A 22 17.11 2.68 -12.76
CA ALA A 22 16.03 3.62 -13.09
C ALA A 22 16.24 4.99 -12.44
N ASN A 23 15.63 6.02 -13.03
CA ASN A 23 15.39 7.29 -12.38
C ASN A 23 14.18 7.12 -11.43
N VAL A 24 14.36 7.33 -10.14
CA VAL A 24 13.34 7.06 -9.12
C VAL A 24 12.99 8.33 -8.35
N VAL A 25 11.73 8.76 -8.43
CA VAL A 25 11.23 9.86 -7.61
C VAL A 25 10.56 9.29 -6.37
N LEU A 26 11.04 9.74 -5.20
CA LEU A 26 10.68 9.27 -3.88
C LEU A 26 9.77 10.29 -3.20
N ALA A 27 8.52 9.92 -2.96
CA ALA A 27 7.52 10.80 -2.36
C ALA A 27 6.96 10.21 -1.06
N ALA A 28 7.07 10.95 0.04
CA ALA A 28 6.44 10.68 1.33
C ALA A 28 6.56 11.92 2.23
N ARG A 29 5.94 11.87 3.42
CA ARG A 29 5.98 12.99 4.38
C ARG A 29 7.34 13.12 5.12
N ARG A 30 8.10 12.01 5.27
CA ARG A 30 9.34 11.93 6.07
C ARG A 30 10.56 12.16 5.18
N ALA A 31 11.05 13.41 5.12
CA ALA A 31 12.15 13.81 4.25
C ALA A 31 13.47 13.07 4.59
N GLU A 32 13.77 12.90 5.88
CA GLU A 32 14.98 12.23 6.35
C GLU A 32 15.06 10.78 5.84
N LEU A 33 13.98 10.03 6.01
CA LEU A 33 13.90 8.64 5.52
C LEU A 33 13.93 8.56 3.99
N LEU A 34 13.37 9.55 3.29
CA LEU A 34 13.50 9.62 1.84
C LEU A 34 14.94 9.83 1.39
N ASN A 35 15.73 10.63 2.13
CA ASN A 35 17.16 10.84 1.85
C ASN A 35 17.97 9.57 2.07
N GLU A 36 17.66 8.75 3.09
CA GLU A 36 18.27 7.44 3.27
C GLU A 36 17.97 6.51 2.09
N VAL A 37 16.70 6.46 1.67
CA VAL A 37 16.29 5.65 0.50
C VAL A 37 16.96 6.16 -0.78
N ALA A 38 17.08 7.48 -0.96
CA ALA A 38 17.76 8.08 -2.10
C ALA A 38 19.24 7.69 -2.15
N ALA A 39 19.94 7.74 -1.02
CA ALA A 39 21.32 7.28 -0.93
C ALA A 39 21.44 5.80 -1.34
N ARG A 40 20.49 4.96 -0.89
CA ARG A 40 20.47 3.54 -1.25
C ARG A 40 20.20 3.31 -2.74
N VAL A 41 19.22 4.01 -3.32
CA VAL A 41 18.90 3.96 -4.77
C VAL A 41 20.13 4.36 -5.59
N ASN A 42 20.81 5.44 -5.21
CA ASN A 42 22.01 5.90 -5.90
C ASN A 42 23.17 4.91 -5.78
N ALA A 43 23.37 4.31 -4.61
CA ALA A 43 24.40 3.27 -4.40
C ALA A 43 24.14 2.00 -5.23
N LEU A 44 22.88 1.72 -5.55
CA LEU A 44 22.49 0.61 -6.43
C LEU A 44 22.61 0.93 -7.93
N GLY A 45 23.00 2.14 -8.30
CA GLY A 45 23.22 2.58 -9.68
C GLY A 45 22.05 3.31 -10.32
N GLY A 46 20.96 3.56 -9.60
CA GLY A 46 19.86 4.41 -10.03
C GLY A 46 20.15 5.90 -9.83
N THR A 47 19.16 6.74 -10.12
CA THR A 47 19.20 8.18 -9.82
C THR A 47 17.93 8.55 -9.05
N ALA A 48 18.10 9.04 -7.82
CA ALA A 48 16.97 9.41 -6.97
C ALA A 48 16.66 10.91 -7.01
N LEU A 49 15.38 11.26 -6.93
CA LEU A 49 14.87 12.60 -6.63
C LEU A 49 13.94 12.50 -5.42
N VAL A 50 14.22 13.26 -4.38
CA VAL A 50 13.38 13.33 -3.17
C VAL A 50 12.43 14.51 -3.28
N VAL A 51 11.12 14.24 -3.10
CA VAL A 51 10.06 15.26 -3.07
C VAL A 51 9.15 14.99 -1.86
N PRO A 52 9.32 15.73 -0.75
CA PRO A 52 8.42 15.61 0.41
C PRO A 52 6.97 15.90 -0.01
N THR A 53 6.06 14.98 0.28
CA THR A 53 4.70 14.96 -0.28
C THR A 53 3.71 14.37 0.74
N ASP A 54 2.63 15.07 1.03
CA ASP A 54 1.41 14.48 1.58
C ASP A 54 0.43 14.22 0.44
N VAL A 55 0.15 12.95 0.15
CA VAL A 55 -0.72 12.58 -0.98
C VAL A 55 -2.16 13.06 -0.82
N ALA A 56 -2.59 13.40 0.39
CA ALA A 56 -3.91 13.96 0.65
C ALA A 56 -4.03 15.46 0.26
N ARG A 57 -2.91 16.10 -0.11
CA ARG A 57 -2.86 17.50 -0.56
C ARG A 57 -2.65 17.55 -2.06
N VAL A 58 -3.62 18.08 -2.79
CA VAL A 58 -3.55 18.13 -4.25
C VAL A 58 -2.38 18.97 -4.75
N GLU A 59 -2.04 20.05 -4.03
CA GLU A 59 -0.92 20.95 -4.37
C GLU A 59 0.43 20.20 -4.28
N ASP A 60 0.58 19.33 -3.27
CA ASP A 60 1.76 18.49 -3.11
C ASP A 60 1.90 17.50 -4.27
N MET A 61 0.79 16.89 -4.68
CA MET A 61 0.77 15.94 -5.81
C MET A 61 1.06 16.61 -7.16
N GLN A 62 0.56 17.83 -7.36
CA GLN A 62 0.90 18.65 -8.53
C GLN A 62 2.39 19.03 -8.55
N ARG A 63 2.93 19.49 -7.41
CA ARG A 63 4.35 19.81 -7.24
C ARG A 63 5.24 18.59 -7.48
N LEU A 64 4.84 17.41 -7.01
CA LEU A 64 5.53 16.15 -7.23
C LEU A 64 5.66 15.83 -8.72
N ALA A 65 4.56 15.93 -9.48
CA ALA A 65 4.58 15.70 -10.93
C ALA A 65 5.46 16.74 -11.65
N ALA A 66 5.29 18.03 -11.34
CA ALA A 66 6.08 19.11 -11.94
C ALA A 66 7.58 18.94 -11.70
N ALA A 67 7.99 18.63 -10.46
CA ALA A 67 9.38 18.37 -10.12
C ALA A 67 9.96 17.16 -10.88
N THR A 68 9.15 16.12 -11.06
CA THR A 68 9.55 14.92 -11.83
C THR A 68 9.79 15.25 -13.28
N VAL A 69 8.86 15.95 -13.91
CA VAL A 69 8.97 16.34 -15.33
C VAL A 69 10.13 17.33 -15.53
N ALA A 70 10.29 18.30 -14.64
CA ALA A 70 11.41 19.25 -14.70
C ALA A 70 12.78 18.54 -14.61
N ARG A 71 12.90 17.47 -13.80
CA ARG A 71 14.16 16.75 -13.58
C ARG A 71 14.44 15.69 -14.62
N PHE A 72 13.44 14.95 -15.10
CA PHE A 72 13.61 13.76 -15.94
C PHE A 72 12.87 13.85 -17.29
N GLY A 73 12.12 14.92 -17.55
CA GLY A 73 11.41 15.16 -18.82
C GLY A 73 10.09 14.41 -18.97
N ARG A 74 9.89 13.31 -18.22
CA ARG A 74 8.72 12.44 -18.35
C ARG A 74 8.45 11.60 -17.10
N ILE A 75 7.31 10.95 -17.07
CA ILE A 75 6.91 9.97 -16.05
C ILE A 75 6.50 8.69 -16.77
N ASP A 76 7.33 7.64 -16.76
CA ASP A 76 6.99 6.36 -17.40
C ASP A 76 6.06 5.52 -16.52
N VAL A 77 6.31 5.53 -15.19
CA VAL A 77 5.56 4.76 -14.21
C VAL A 77 5.20 5.64 -13.01
N TRP A 78 3.93 5.65 -12.64
CA TRP A 78 3.42 6.26 -11.42
C TRP A 78 2.85 5.19 -10.49
N ILE A 79 3.41 5.06 -9.28
CA ILE A 79 2.99 4.06 -8.29
C ILE A 79 2.31 4.77 -7.11
N ASN A 80 0.99 4.66 -7.03
CA ASN A 80 0.19 5.06 -5.88
C ASN A 80 0.29 3.97 -4.80
N ASN A 81 1.31 4.09 -3.93
CA ASN A 81 1.56 3.11 -2.87
C ASN A 81 1.29 3.68 -1.47
N ALA A 82 1.34 5.00 -1.27
CA ALA A 82 1.06 5.60 0.03
C ALA A 82 -0.31 5.18 0.56
N ALA A 83 -0.34 4.67 1.80
CA ALA A 83 -1.57 4.28 2.49
C ALA A 83 -1.38 4.33 4.00
N VAL A 84 -2.49 4.49 4.71
CA VAL A 84 -2.61 4.36 6.16
C VAL A 84 -3.76 3.39 6.48
N GLY A 85 -3.75 2.79 7.67
CA GLY A 85 -4.77 1.84 8.10
C GLY A 85 -5.32 2.16 9.47
N GLY A 86 -6.45 1.54 9.79
CA GLY A 86 -7.05 1.55 11.12
C GLY A 86 -7.55 0.15 11.48
N ILE A 87 -7.23 -0.29 12.70
CA ILE A 87 -7.57 -1.60 13.26
C ILE A 87 -8.44 -1.37 14.51
N GLY A 88 -9.61 -1.97 14.56
CA GLY A 88 -10.52 -1.87 15.69
C GLY A 88 -11.97 -1.99 15.27
N ARG A 89 -12.87 -2.01 16.25
CA ARG A 89 -14.32 -1.94 15.95
C ARG A 89 -14.61 -0.59 15.31
N PHE A 90 -15.42 -0.60 14.27
CA PHE A 90 -15.70 0.59 13.47
C PHE A 90 -16.21 1.77 14.33
N ASP A 91 -17.09 1.47 15.26
CA ASP A 91 -17.72 2.43 16.17
C ASP A 91 -16.78 2.96 17.29
N THR A 92 -15.59 2.35 17.45
CA THR A 92 -14.61 2.78 18.46
C THR A 92 -13.43 3.56 17.90
N ILE A 93 -13.25 3.56 16.58
CA ILE A 93 -12.23 4.37 15.90
C ILE A 93 -12.73 5.82 15.80
N PRO A 94 -11.93 6.85 16.17
CA PRO A 94 -12.30 8.24 16.02
C PRO A 94 -12.70 8.62 14.59
N LEU A 95 -13.72 9.47 14.43
CA LEU A 95 -14.22 9.89 13.11
C LEU A 95 -13.14 10.59 12.27
N GLU A 96 -12.28 11.36 12.90
CA GLU A 96 -11.15 12.04 12.26
C GLU A 96 -10.14 11.06 11.68
N ASP A 97 -9.92 9.89 12.31
CA ASP A 97 -9.04 8.85 11.78
C ASP A 97 -9.69 8.19 10.55
N HIS A 98 -10.99 7.90 10.60
CA HIS A 98 -11.72 7.41 9.42
C HIS A 98 -11.62 8.39 8.26
N ALA A 99 -11.85 9.69 8.52
CA ALA A 99 -11.76 10.74 7.49
C ALA A 99 -10.34 10.80 6.90
N ARG A 100 -9.31 10.77 7.75
CA ARG A 100 -7.91 10.83 7.28
C ARG A 100 -7.51 9.58 6.49
N ILE A 101 -8.00 8.39 6.85
CA ILE A 101 -7.78 7.17 6.06
C ILE A 101 -8.36 7.34 4.65
N VAL A 102 -9.54 7.92 4.51
CA VAL A 102 -10.15 8.23 3.21
C VAL A 102 -9.34 9.27 2.45
N ASP A 103 -8.89 10.34 3.10
CA ASP A 103 -8.09 11.40 2.47
C ASP A 103 -6.79 10.85 1.86
N VAL A 104 -6.09 9.99 2.59
CA VAL A 104 -4.83 9.41 2.11
C VAL A 104 -5.09 8.33 1.06
N ASN A 105 -5.96 7.36 1.36
CA ASN A 105 -6.06 6.13 0.57
C ASN A 105 -6.98 6.28 -0.66
N VAL A 106 -7.96 7.20 -0.63
CA VAL A 106 -8.90 7.41 -1.74
C VAL A 106 -8.55 8.69 -2.48
N LYS A 107 -8.59 9.86 -1.80
CA LYS A 107 -8.28 11.13 -2.48
C LYS A 107 -6.85 11.14 -3.01
N GLY A 108 -5.86 10.66 -2.22
CA GLY A 108 -4.48 10.55 -2.67
C GLY A 108 -4.30 9.70 -3.93
N VAL A 109 -4.99 8.56 -4.01
CA VAL A 109 -4.99 7.71 -5.21
C VAL A 109 -5.69 8.39 -6.37
N MET A 110 -6.83 9.06 -6.14
CA MET A 110 -7.53 9.82 -7.19
C MET A 110 -6.69 10.96 -7.74
N TYR A 111 -6.05 11.76 -6.88
CA TYR A 111 -5.17 12.85 -7.30
C TYR A 111 -3.98 12.32 -8.13
N GLY A 112 -3.30 11.29 -7.62
CA GLY A 112 -2.20 10.66 -8.34
C GLY A 112 -2.62 10.08 -9.69
N SER A 113 -3.75 9.38 -9.74
CA SER A 113 -4.28 8.79 -10.97
C SER A 113 -4.66 9.87 -11.99
N HIS A 114 -5.36 10.93 -11.56
CA HIS A 114 -5.74 12.03 -12.43
C HIS A 114 -4.52 12.74 -13.05
N ILE A 115 -3.54 13.09 -12.21
CA ILE A 115 -2.33 13.80 -12.66
C ILE A 115 -1.50 12.90 -13.58
N ALA A 116 -1.33 11.62 -13.21
CA ALA A 116 -0.59 10.65 -14.01
C ALA A 116 -1.22 10.45 -15.39
N LEU A 117 -2.52 10.25 -15.47
CA LEU A 117 -3.23 10.05 -16.75
C LEU A 117 -3.15 11.27 -17.66
N ARG A 118 -3.26 12.48 -17.11
CA ARG A 118 -3.04 13.71 -17.89
C ARG A 118 -1.62 13.79 -18.45
N GLN A 119 -0.62 13.49 -17.61
CA GLN A 119 0.77 13.47 -18.05
C GLN A 119 1.02 12.39 -19.10
N PHE A 120 0.49 11.18 -18.91
CA PHE A 120 0.63 10.07 -19.85
C PHE A 120 -0.01 10.38 -21.22
N LYS A 121 -1.18 11.01 -21.22
CA LYS A 121 -1.81 11.49 -22.47
C LYS A 121 -0.95 12.53 -23.19
N ALA A 122 -0.38 13.49 -22.44
CA ALA A 122 0.47 14.54 -23.03
C ALA A 122 1.80 14.01 -23.59
N GLN A 123 2.39 13.00 -22.98
CA GLN A 123 3.69 12.42 -23.39
C GLN A 123 3.59 11.18 -24.28
N GLY A 124 2.37 10.68 -24.54
CA GLY A 124 2.10 9.57 -25.46
C GLY A 124 2.06 8.16 -24.81
N GLY A 125 2.18 8.03 -23.48
CA GLY A 125 2.06 6.74 -22.80
C GLY A 125 2.61 6.72 -21.39
N GLY A 126 2.28 5.65 -20.64
CA GLY A 126 2.77 5.40 -19.29
C GLY A 126 1.98 4.32 -18.56
N THR A 127 2.48 3.89 -17.43
CA THR A 127 1.85 2.88 -16.56
C THR A 127 1.49 3.47 -15.20
N LEU A 128 0.21 3.41 -14.83
CA LEU A 128 -0.30 3.71 -13.50
C LEU A 128 -0.41 2.41 -12.71
N VAL A 129 0.25 2.36 -11.54
CA VAL A 129 0.17 1.23 -10.60
C VAL A 129 -0.52 1.70 -9.32
N ASN A 130 -1.67 1.13 -9.01
CA ASN A 130 -2.37 1.36 -7.75
C ASN A 130 -2.14 0.17 -6.80
N ILE A 131 -1.73 0.45 -5.57
CA ILE A 131 -1.59 -0.61 -4.56
C ILE A 131 -2.91 -0.74 -3.80
N GLY A 132 -3.67 -1.75 -4.19
CA GLY A 132 -4.85 -2.24 -3.50
C GLY A 132 -4.49 -3.09 -2.28
N SER A 133 -5.30 -4.12 -2.05
CA SER A 133 -5.12 -5.17 -1.05
C SER A 133 -5.98 -6.36 -1.47
N VAL A 134 -5.75 -7.54 -0.92
CA VAL A 134 -6.75 -8.60 -0.95
C VAL A 134 -8.09 -8.12 -0.36
N GLU A 135 -8.04 -7.20 0.58
CA GLU A 135 -9.22 -6.55 1.18
C GLU A 135 -9.98 -5.60 0.20
N SER A 136 -9.46 -5.40 -1.01
CA SER A 136 -10.22 -4.76 -2.10
C SER A 136 -11.39 -5.61 -2.60
N GLU A 137 -11.27 -6.93 -2.47
CA GLU A 137 -12.32 -7.92 -2.85
C GLU A 137 -12.90 -8.62 -1.63
N VAL A 138 -12.07 -8.96 -0.62
CA VAL A 138 -12.49 -9.71 0.57
C VAL A 138 -12.40 -8.79 1.79
N PRO A 139 -13.48 -8.09 2.15
CA PRO A 139 -13.46 -7.16 3.29
C PRO A 139 -13.16 -7.92 4.58
N LEU A 140 -12.32 -7.33 5.44
CA LEU A 140 -11.92 -7.93 6.69
C LEU A 140 -12.57 -7.22 7.87
N ALA A 141 -13.14 -7.97 8.79
CA ALA A 141 -13.64 -7.43 10.04
C ALA A 141 -12.52 -6.68 10.80
N TYR A 142 -12.89 -5.60 11.48
CA TYR A 142 -11.99 -4.68 12.22
C TYR A 142 -11.05 -3.83 11.34
N HIS A 143 -11.15 -3.94 10.00
CA HIS A 143 -10.42 -3.14 9.03
C HIS A 143 -11.37 -2.32 8.13
N ALA A 144 -12.61 -2.10 8.52
CA ALA A 144 -13.70 -1.62 7.65
C ALA A 144 -13.33 -0.36 6.84
N SER A 145 -12.75 0.67 7.46
CA SER A 145 -12.34 1.88 6.73
C SER A 145 -11.21 1.62 5.75
N TYR A 146 -10.23 0.81 6.12
CA TYR A 146 -9.15 0.44 5.22
C TYR A 146 -9.67 -0.39 4.05
N ALA A 147 -10.44 -1.45 4.31
CA ALA A 147 -11.02 -2.32 3.28
C ALA A 147 -11.87 -1.52 2.28
N SER A 148 -12.73 -0.61 2.76
CA SER A 148 -13.56 0.23 1.90
C SER A 148 -12.71 1.13 0.97
N THR A 149 -11.60 1.70 1.47
CA THR A 149 -10.70 2.50 0.63
C THR A 149 -9.95 1.66 -0.40
N LYS A 150 -9.64 0.40 -0.08
CA LYS A 150 -8.98 -0.51 -1.02
C LYS A 150 -9.96 -1.05 -2.08
N ALA A 151 -11.22 -1.26 -1.72
CA ALA A 151 -12.30 -1.53 -2.68
C ALA A 151 -12.49 -0.36 -3.66
N ALA A 152 -12.51 0.88 -3.15
CA ALA A 152 -12.55 2.08 -4.00
C ALA A 152 -11.36 2.16 -4.97
N THR A 153 -10.14 1.81 -4.52
CA THR A 153 -8.94 1.78 -5.37
C THR A 153 -9.08 0.77 -6.52
N LEU A 154 -9.61 -0.42 -6.25
CA LEU A 154 -9.84 -1.46 -7.26
C LEU A 154 -10.91 -1.03 -8.27
N SER A 155 -12.05 -0.51 -7.77
CA SER A 155 -13.13 -0.02 -8.61
C SER A 155 -12.67 1.13 -9.52
N LEU A 156 -11.87 2.07 -9.00
CA LEU A 156 -11.25 3.14 -9.79
C LEU A 156 -10.37 2.56 -10.91
N GLY A 157 -9.52 1.59 -10.60
CA GLY A 157 -8.65 0.95 -11.60
C GLY A 157 -9.42 0.30 -12.74
N ARG A 158 -10.51 -0.42 -12.43
CA ARG A 158 -11.41 -1.05 -13.40
C ARG A 158 -12.06 0.00 -14.32
N ALA A 159 -12.63 1.06 -13.73
CA ALA A 159 -13.28 2.13 -14.49
C ALA A 159 -12.30 2.85 -15.43
N LEU A 160 -11.10 3.17 -14.95
CA LEU A 160 -10.07 3.85 -15.76
C LEU A 160 -9.60 2.98 -16.94
N ASN A 161 -9.48 1.66 -16.79
CA ASN A 161 -9.14 0.76 -17.90
C ASN A 161 -10.23 0.79 -18.98
N GLU A 162 -11.53 0.78 -18.60
CA GLU A 162 -12.62 0.89 -19.56
C GLU A 162 -12.66 2.25 -20.28
N GLU A 163 -12.40 3.36 -19.55
CA GLU A 163 -12.26 4.68 -20.18
C GLU A 163 -11.11 4.73 -21.19
N LEU A 164 -9.96 4.13 -20.86
CA LEU A 164 -8.80 4.04 -21.76
C LEU A 164 -9.12 3.18 -22.99
N ARG A 165 -9.82 2.07 -22.82
CA ARG A 165 -10.25 1.19 -23.90
C ARG A 165 -11.20 1.93 -24.86
N LEU A 166 -12.22 2.61 -24.33
CA LEU A 166 -13.16 3.40 -25.13
C LEU A 166 -12.49 4.56 -25.87
N ALA A 167 -11.43 5.13 -25.30
CA ALA A 167 -10.63 6.20 -25.92
C ALA A 167 -9.57 5.66 -26.91
N GLY A 168 -9.40 4.35 -27.09
CA GLY A 168 -8.36 3.74 -27.92
C GLY A 168 -6.93 3.96 -27.42
N LEU A 169 -6.76 4.15 -26.10
CA LEU A 169 -5.48 4.44 -25.46
C LEU A 169 -4.89 3.27 -24.67
N GLN A 170 -5.60 2.14 -24.60
CA GLN A 170 -5.24 0.99 -23.78
C GLN A 170 -3.89 0.34 -24.13
N ASP A 171 -3.35 0.59 -25.34
CA ASP A 171 -2.04 0.06 -25.73
C ASP A 171 -0.87 0.97 -25.36
N ARG A 172 -1.15 2.24 -25.03
CA ARG A 172 -0.14 3.23 -24.67
C ARG A 172 -0.17 3.58 -23.19
N ILE A 173 -1.36 3.57 -22.57
CA ILE A 173 -1.57 3.88 -21.15
C ILE A 173 -2.20 2.68 -20.48
N ARG A 174 -1.56 2.18 -19.42
CA ARG A 174 -2.01 1.03 -18.67
C ARG A 174 -2.30 1.41 -17.22
N VAL A 175 -3.38 0.85 -16.68
CA VAL A 175 -3.69 0.94 -15.26
C VAL A 175 -3.68 -0.46 -14.68
N THR A 176 -2.90 -0.67 -13.62
CA THR A 176 -2.82 -1.95 -12.92
C THR A 176 -3.11 -1.76 -11.44
N THR A 177 -3.92 -2.65 -10.86
CA THR A 177 -4.16 -2.70 -9.42
C THR A 177 -3.51 -3.96 -8.86
N VAL A 178 -2.47 -3.77 -8.04
CA VAL A 178 -1.81 -4.88 -7.33
C VAL A 178 -2.53 -5.10 -6.01
N MET A 179 -2.90 -6.34 -5.72
CA MET A 179 -3.63 -6.73 -4.50
C MET A 179 -2.77 -7.66 -3.63
N PRO A 180 -1.95 -7.11 -2.71
CA PRO A 180 -1.18 -7.90 -1.78
C PRO A 180 -2.06 -8.64 -0.76
N TRP A 181 -1.60 -9.83 -0.34
CA TRP A 181 -1.94 -10.41 0.95
C TRP A 181 -1.27 -9.62 2.07
N ALA A 182 -1.70 -9.81 3.33
CA ALA A 182 -1.02 -9.23 4.47
C ALA A 182 0.49 -9.57 4.41
N ALA A 183 1.35 -8.55 4.49
CA ALA A 183 2.79 -8.71 4.44
C ALA A 183 3.45 -7.99 5.61
N ASP A 184 4.55 -8.54 6.09
CA ASP A 184 5.29 -8.06 7.26
C ASP A 184 6.04 -6.77 6.95
N THR A 185 5.31 -5.65 6.97
CA THR A 185 5.86 -4.32 6.72
C THR A 185 5.64 -3.41 7.93
N PRO A 186 6.32 -2.26 8.02
CA PRO A 186 6.05 -1.25 9.03
C PRO A 186 4.62 -0.67 9.01
N PHE A 187 3.78 -1.06 8.04
CA PHE A 187 2.38 -0.65 7.95
C PHE A 187 1.61 -0.91 9.25
N PHE A 188 1.81 -2.08 9.88
CA PHE A 188 1.10 -2.45 11.11
C PHE A 188 1.52 -1.62 12.32
N ALA A 189 2.82 -1.25 12.40
CA ALA A 189 3.32 -0.33 13.44
C ALA A 189 2.88 1.13 13.20
N ASN A 190 2.51 1.46 11.96
CA ASN A 190 2.06 2.79 11.54
C ASN A 190 0.54 2.93 11.52
N ALA A 191 -0.23 1.83 11.54
CA ALA A 191 -1.68 1.86 11.53
C ALA A 191 -2.23 2.45 12.85
N ALA A 192 -3.34 3.16 12.76
CA ALA A 192 -4.16 3.44 13.94
C ALA A 192 -4.67 2.10 14.49
N ASN A 193 -4.61 1.93 15.80
CA ASN A 193 -5.02 0.69 16.44
C ASN A 193 -5.85 0.97 17.71
N TYR A 194 -7.11 0.65 17.63
CA TYR A 194 -8.10 0.82 18.72
C TYR A 194 -8.66 -0.52 19.18
N SER A 195 -8.03 -1.63 18.80
CA SER A 195 -8.46 -2.98 19.21
C SER A 195 -8.14 -3.31 20.67
N GLY A 196 -7.28 -2.55 21.32
CA GLY A 196 -6.76 -2.89 22.65
C GLY A 196 -5.70 -3.97 22.65
N HIS A 197 -5.31 -4.48 21.49
CA HIS A 197 -4.36 -5.58 21.31
C HIS A 197 -3.34 -5.26 20.23
N ARG A 198 -2.17 -5.93 20.27
CA ARG A 198 -1.13 -5.78 19.24
C ARG A 198 -1.62 -6.30 17.89
N PRO A 199 -1.30 -5.61 16.77
CA PRO A 199 -1.71 -6.09 15.45
C PRO A 199 -1.17 -7.49 15.14
N ARG A 200 -2.07 -8.41 14.78
CA ARG A 200 -1.74 -9.78 14.34
C ARG A 200 -2.51 -10.13 13.08
N MET A 201 -1.84 -10.78 12.14
CA MET A 201 -2.44 -11.22 10.88
C MET A 201 -1.98 -12.62 10.52
N LEU A 202 -2.92 -13.51 10.19
CA LEU A 202 -2.59 -14.88 9.79
C LEU A 202 -1.72 -14.92 8.54
N ALA A 203 -0.66 -15.74 8.61
CA ALA A 203 0.15 -16.15 7.46
C ALA A 203 0.71 -14.99 6.61
N MET A 204 1.23 -13.96 7.26
CA MET A 204 1.84 -12.80 6.58
C MET A 204 2.93 -13.22 5.59
N ASP A 205 2.94 -12.56 4.44
CA ASP A 205 3.96 -12.76 3.41
C ASP A 205 5.25 -11.99 3.72
N ASP A 206 6.33 -12.41 3.07
CA ASP A 206 7.56 -11.65 3.01
C ASP A 206 7.38 -10.42 2.11
N PRO A 207 7.68 -9.20 2.59
CA PRO A 207 7.55 -7.99 1.79
C PRO A 207 8.32 -8.03 0.47
N ALA A 208 9.48 -8.68 0.44
CA ALA A 208 10.31 -8.77 -0.76
C ALA A 208 9.56 -9.44 -1.92
N LYS A 209 8.73 -10.46 -1.64
CA LYS A 209 7.90 -11.11 -2.67
C LYS A 209 6.88 -10.14 -3.28
N VAL A 210 6.26 -9.32 -2.46
CA VAL A 210 5.29 -8.32 -2.92
C VAL A 210 5.98 -7.21 -3.71
N VAL A 211 7.15 -6.75 -3.27
CA VAL A 211 7.99 -5.77 -3.99
C VAL A 211 8.28 -6.25 -5.41
N GLU A 212 8.72 -7.50 -5.59
CA GLU A 212 8.98 -8.05 -6.94
C GLU A 212 7.70 -8.10 -7.80
N VAL A 213 6.54 -8.41 -7.21
CA VAL A 213 5.27 -8.37 -7.93
C VAL A 213 4.91 -6.95 -8.38
N ILE A 214 5.09 -5.94 -7.52
CA ILE A 214 4.82 -4.53 -7.84
C ILE A 214 5.76 -4.05 -8.97
N VAL A 215 7.06 -4.33 -8.86
CA VAL A 215 8.04 -3.97 -9.90
C VAL A 215 7.69 -4.67 -11.21
N ARG A 216 7.39 -5.96 -11.18
CA ARG A 216 6.97 -6.68 -12.39
C ARG A 216 5.69 -6.11 -13.00
N ALA A 217 4.69 -5.76 -12.17
CA ALA A 217 3.44 -5.16 -12.63
C ALA A 217 3.65 -3.77 -13.26
N SER A 218 4.67 -3.02 -12.82
CA SER A 218 5.03 -1.73 -13.42
C SER A 218 5.66 -1.86 -14.81
N LEU A 219 6.34 -2.98 -15.07
CA LEU A 219 7.00 -3.26 -16.36
C LEU A 219 6.10 -4.06 -17.32
N TYR A 220 5.29 -4.96 -16.79
CA TYR A 220 4.39 -5.85 -17.53
C TYR A 220 2.97 -5.75 -16.93
N PRO A 221 2.28 -4.62 -17.13
CA PRO A 221 1.01 -4.33 -16.50
C PRO A 221 -0.11 -5.29 -16.93
N ARG A 222 -0.91 -5.71 -15.95
CA ARG A 222 -2.21 -6.36 -16.10
C ARG A 222 -3.22 -5.60 -15.27
N GLU A 223 -4.47 -5.62 -15.62
CA GLU A 223 -5.50 -4.84 -14.91
C GLU A 223 -5.55 -5.17 -13.41
N GLU A 224 -5.55 -6.44 -13.06
CA GLU A 224 -5.58 -6.93 -11.68
C GLU A 224 -4.44 -7.92 -11.43
N VAL A 225 -3.70 -7.72 -10.34
CA VAL A 225 -2.56 -8.55 -9.98
C VAL A 225 -2.65 -8.94 -8.50
N PRO A 226 -3.41 -10.00 -8.14
CA PRO A 226 -3.31 -10.59 -6.80
C PRO A 226 -1.89 -11.09 -6.54
N ALA A 227 -1.22 -10.54 -5.51
CA ALA A 227 0.19 -10.80 -5.24
C ALA A 227 0.36 -12.12 -4.45
N GLY A 228 0.74 -13.17 -5.16
CA GLY A 228 0.99 -14.49 -4.59
C GLY A 228 -0.24 -15.40 -4.60
N TRP A 229 0.00 -16.66 -4.19
CA TRP A 229 -1.03 -17.71 -4.23
C TRP A 229 -2.16 -17.50 -3.20
N LYS A 230 -1.82 -16.93 -2.02
CA LYS A 230 -2.80 -16.64 -0.96
C LYS A 230 -3.81 -15.59 -1.43
N ALA A 231 -3.32 -14.47 -1.95
CA ALA A 231 -4.17 -13.41 -2.48
C ALA A 231 -5.05 -13.93 -3.63
N ARG A 232 -4.48 -14.72 -4.56
CA ARG A 232 -5.25 -15.36 -5.64
C ARG A 232 -6.33 -16.29 -5.11
N GLY A 233 -5.98 -17.16 -4.15
CA GLY A 233 -6.92 -18.08 -3.54
C GLY A 233 -8.08 -17.36 -2.85
N ALA A 234 -7.80 -16.31 -2.06
CA ALA A 234 -8.81 -15.51 -1.38
C ALA A 234 -9.75 -14.78 -2.37
N VAL A 235 -9.20 -14.14 -3.40
CA VAL A 235 -10.00 -13.49 -4.45
C VAL A 235 -10.89 -14.52 -5.17
N TRP A 236 -10.36 -15.68 -5.54
CA TRP A 236 -11.13 -16.73 -6.19
C TRP A 236 -12.22 -17.30 -5.29
N SER A 237 -11.92 -17.61 -4.02
CA SER A 237 -12.92 -18.12 -3.08
C SER A 237 -14.05 -17.12 -2.86
N HIS A 238 -13.75 -15.82 -2.75
CA HIS A 238 -14.76 -14.79 -2.62
C HIS A 238 -15.65 -14.64 -3.86
N ARG A 239 -15.09 -14.73 -5.06
CA ARG A 239 -15.88 -14.69 -6.30
C ARG A 239 -16.83 -15.89 -6.47
N ILE A 240 -16.52 -17.03 -5.86
CA ILE A 240 -17.36 -18.24 -5.91
C ILE A 240 -18.36 -18.28 -4.75
N ALA A 241 -17.91 -17.97 -3.53
CA ALA A 241 -18.71 -18.08 -2.31
C ALA A 241 -18.43 -16.88 -1.39
N PRO A 242 -18.94 -15.67 -1.71
CA PRO A 242 -18.62 -14.43 -0.99
C PRO A 242 -18.94 -14.53 0.51
N ASP A 243 -20.18 -14.84 0.88
CA ASP A 243 -20.64 -14.88 2.28
C ASP A 243 -19.82 -15.86 3.14
N LEU A 244 -19.49 -17.03 2.58
CA LEU A 244 -18.69 -18.03 3.30
C LEU A 244 -17.25 -17.54 3.48
N THR A 245 -16.65 -16.95 2.46
CA THR A 245 -15.28 -16.41 2.51
C THR A 245 -15.19 -15.27 3.52
N GLU A 246 -16.14 -14.33 3.52
CA GLU A 246 -16.19 -13.23 4.46
C GLU A 246 -16.35 -13.71 5.90
N ARG A 247 -17.26 -14.65 6.15
CA ARG A 247 -17.48 -15.23 7.48
C ARG A 247 -16.23 -15.94 8.02
N ILE A 248 -15.58 -16.75 7.19
CA ILE A 248 -14.32 -17.44 7.57
C ILE A 248 -13.23 -16.42 7.85
N SER A 249 -13.05 -15.42 6.99
CA SER A 249 -12.05 -14.37 7.15
C SER A 249 -12.29 -13.54 8.42
N ALA A 250 -13.54 -13.20 8.72
CA ALA A 250 -13.93 -12.47 9.92
C ALA A 250 -13.61 -13.27 11.20
N ASN A 251 -13.94 -14.57 11.23
CA ASN A 251 -13.63 -15.44 12.37
C ASN A 251 -12.11 -15.57 12.59
N ILE A 252 -11.35 -15.72 11.53
CA ILE A 252 -9.89 -15.76 11.60
C ILE A 252 -9.33 -14.44 12.13
N ALA A 253 -9.81 -13.30 11.62
CA ALA A 253 -9.38 -11.98 12.08
C ALA A 253 -9.70 -11.78 13.56
N HIS A 254 -10.89 -12.19 13.99
CA HIS A 254 -11.28 -12.11 15.40
C HIS A 254 -10.35 -12.94 16.29
N ALA A 255 -10.14 -14.21 15.96
CA ALA A 255 -9.26 -15.09 16.73
C ALA A 255 -7.82 -14.56 16.79
N GLU A 256 -7.25 -14.12 15.68
CA GLU A 256 -5.90 -13.56 15.67
C GLU A 256 -5.79 -12.27 16.48
N GLN A 257 -6.73 -11.32 16.29
CA GLN A 257 -6.61 -9.97 16.84
C GLN A 257 -7.07 -9.86 18.31
N PHE A 258 -8.06 -10.65 18.75
CA PHE A 258 -8.67 -10.49 20.08
C PHE A 258 -8.43 -11.68 21.02
N GLU A 259 -8.23 -12.90 20.50
CA GLU A 259 -8.02 -14.07 21.35
C GLU A 259 -6.53 -14.39 21.53
N LYS A 260 -5.70 -14.15 20.49
CA LYS A 260 -4.29 -14.51 20.49
C LYS A 260 -3.34 -13.34 20.70
N ALA A 261 -3.73 -12.14 20.35
CA ALA A 261 -2.87 -10.98 20.42
C ALA A 261 -2.73 -10.46 21.86
N PRO A 262 -1.50 -10.12 22.30
CA PRO A 262 -1.30 -9.55 23.63
C PRO A 262 -1.89 -8.13 23.71
N PRO A 263 -2.25 -7.65 24.92
CA PRO A 263 -2.77 -6.32 25.14
C PRO A 263 -1.82 -5.22 24.63
N MET A 264 -2.38 -4.15 24.08
CA MET A 264 -1.68 -2.95 23.64
C MET A 264 -2.59 -1.74 23.80
N PRO A 265 -2.09 -0.59 24.32
CA PRO A 265 -2.91 0.62 24.42
C PRO A 265 -3.31 1.13 23.02
N PRO A 266 -4.46 1.82 22.91
CA PRO A 266 -4.90 2.47 21.68
C PRO A 266 -3.89 3.51 21.20
N THR A 267 -3.77 3.65 19.86
CA THR A 267 -2.92 4.63 19.22
C THR A 267 -3.50 5.06 17.88
N SER A 268 -3.32 6.33 17.50
CA SER A 268 -3.59 6.83 16.14
C SER A 268 -2.48 6.48 15.14
N GLY A 269 -1.40 5.83 15.61
CA GLY A 269 -0.28 5.46 14.76
C GLY A 269 0.32 6.64 14.00
N SER A 270 0.48 6.48 12.70
CA SER A 270 1.00 7.53 11.80
C SER A 270 -0.07 8.11 10.86
N VAL A 271 -1.34 7.95 11.18
CA VAL A 271 -2.45 8.42 10.35
C VAL A 271 -2.35 9.93 10.14
N HIS A 272 -2.17 10.71 11.21
CA HIS A 272 -2.01 12.16 11.15
C HIS A 272 -0.54 12.58 11.09
N GLN A 273 0.25 12.14 12.05
CA GLN A 273 1.67 12.51 12.17
C GLN A 273 2.56 11.35 11.79
N PRO A 274 3.65 11.59 11.03
CA PRO A 274 4.57 10.52 10.67
C PRO A 274 5.25 9.90 11.91
N ASN A 275 5.33 8.58 11.97
CA ASN A 275 6.09 7.87 13.00
C ASN A 275 7.55 7.73 12.54
N PRO A 276 8.53 8.37 13.21
CA PRO A 276 9.93 8.30 12.82
C PRO A 276 10.56 6.93 13.05
N ALA A 277 10.07 6.15 14.01
CA ALA A 277 10.65 4.87 14.37
C ALA A 277 10.31 3.73 13.41
N ALA A 278 9.18 3.80 12.71
CA ALA A 278 8.73 2.76 11.80
C ALA A 278 9.33 2.96 10.40
N SER A 279 10.50 2.39 10.16
CA SER A 279 11.28 2.48 8.92
C SER A 279 11.64 1.08 8.41
N GLY A 280 12.35 1.00 7.28
CA GLY A 280 12.73 -0.29 6.70
C GLY A 280 11.67 -0.86 5.75
N ILE A 281 11.96 -2.05 5.20
CA ILE A 281 11.05 -2.80 4.33
C ILE A 281 10.23 -3.79 5.16
N ASP A 282 10.89 -4.49 6.09
CA ASP A 282 10.32 -5.47 7.00
C ASP A 282 9.82 -4.82 8.28
N GLY A 283 8.69 -5.29 8.82
CA GLY A 283 8.08 -4.79 10.05
C GLY A 283 8.44 -5.58 11.30
N GLY A 284 8.98 -6.78 11.16
CA GLY A 284 9.33 -7.68 12.27
C GLY A 284 8.14 -8.38 12.94
N VAL A 285 6.92 -8.17 12.45
CA VAL A 285 5.68 -8.70 13.05
C VAL A 285 5.66 -10.22 13.00
N ARG A 286 6.13 -10.84 11.91
CA ARG A 286 6.21 -12.32 11.80
C ARG A 286 7.10 -12.95 12.85
N ALA A 287 8.25 -12.33 13.14
CA ALA A 287 9.17 -12.81 14.16
C ALA A 287 8.54 -12.71 15.55
N LEU A 288 7.91 -11.56 15.83
CA LEU A 288 7.23 -11.30 17.09
C LEU A 288 6.07 -12.27 17.31
N MET A 289 5.21 -12.49 16.30
CA MET A 289 4.12 -13.45 16.37
C MET A 289 4.59 -14.89 16.67
N ARG A 290 5.71 -15.31 16.09
CA ARG A 290 6.30 -16.63 16.40
C ARG A 290 6.71 -16.75 17.88
N GLN A 291 7.38 -15.73 18.42
CA GLN A 291 7.75 -15.69 19.84
C GLN A 291 6.53 -15.74 20.75
N GLU A 292 5.48 -14.99 20.43
CA GLU A 292 4.20 -15.01 21.16
C GLU A 292 3.52 -16.38 21.12
N ASP A 293 3.53 -17.04 19.95
CA ASP A 293 2.95 -18.38 19.79
C ASP A 293 3.74 -19.46 20.57
N GLU A 294 5.07 -19.35 20.59
CA GLU A 294 5.94 -20.23 21.37
C GLU A 294 5.73 -20.02 22.88
N ALA A 295 5.66 -18.77 23.35
CA ALA A 295 5.39 -18.45 24.74
C ALA A 295 4.04 -19.02 25.20
N ARG A 296 3.00 -18.87 24.38
CA ARG A 296 1.67 -19.41 24.65
C ARG A 296 1.65 -20.94 24.72
N LYS A 297 2.35 -21.62 23.80
CA LYS A 297 2.50 -23.09 23.83
C LYS A 297 3.26 -23.59 25.07
N ALA A 298 4.19 -22.77 25.58
CA ALA A 298 4.94 -23.08 26.80
C ALA A 298 4.19 -22.74 28.10
N GLY A 299 2.92 -22.30 28.01
CA GLY A 299 2.12 -21.89 29.19
C GLY A 299 2.66 -20.65 29.90
N LYS A 300 3.46 -19.82 29.21
CA LYS A 300 3.96 -18.54 29.74
C LYS A 300 2.95 -17.44 29.37
N PRO A 301 2.60 -16.55 30.34
CA PRO A 301 1.66 -15.45 30.10
C PRO A 301 2.16 -14.43 29.06
#